data_8682336c4669e1f5978ba92250f22d3a
#
_entry.id   8682336c4669e1f5978ba92250f22d3a
#
_cell.length_a   1.000
_cell.length_b   1.000
_cell.length_c   1.000
_cell.angle_alpha   90.00
_cell.angle_beta   90.00
_cell.angle_gamma   90.00
#
_symmetry.space_group_name_H-M   'P 1'
#
loop_
_entity.id
_entity.type
_entity.pdbx_description
1 polymer ?
#
loop_
_entity_poly.entity_id
_entity_poly.type
_entity_poly.pdbx_seq_one_letter_code
_entity_poly.pdbx_strand_id
1 'polypeptide(L)'
;MRASTELSGGQEMKRTKRPFSGCKTLLSAAVVLGCLASQAQAHSGKTITLIEMGDLHGTLVPHAAILKNPDGSEYEAASSGGLARLKTVVDNIRDDNPSAVLLSTGDLTHGSAEAMFTVGDAMMVPMNAFGIDVYTPGNWDFGYGGAVFRNRFAPRGPFPTVPGNIRVMARYIGCDDIPVIAGLTDEASGYYCDEIDTMAEGEPGTAPFPTPVGDSVIRANFPAVAVNLYNAAPLPTPLHGKRVLDAYKILERDGVKIAVIGLTAAIVPQQADAFNIGLRFSQGVEELPGIIDEVKAQGAELIVVQSELGLSQNIKIAQNFKDIDVMYSAHTHEVTLGALVVRKDEVVRTEPGKRLSHKARRLLHKGGAIVVETNRDMYVGRLDLNVRNGRIVNFDWEAIAVDESVAEDPAMLQLVAAMQEDFIAGEDGLVKRHTFRPGGFLPPGLNGLQLVDDLDTVVGYTDTLLLRHHVLEDTLNNFLADAILNVTDNVADVRNVPGWENGVDLSMANGFRFGNAVLPGSPITLRDLYTWFPIAPAVNIADFSGASIEGSLDTILGAVFDRNVFMQRGGWYVGLANMTQK
;
A
#
# COMPACT_ATOMS: atom_id res chain seq x y z
N MET A 1 -45.73 38.77 27.26
CA MET A 1 -46.97 39.44 26.72
C MET A 1 -47.41 38.59 25.58
N ARG A 2 -48.43 37.83 25.82
CA ARG A 2 -49.83 37.91 25.28
C ARG A 2 -49.81 37.86 23.75
N ALA A 3 -50.50 37.02 23.03
CA ALA A 3 -51.66 36.14 23.20
C ALA A 3 -52.13 35.87 21.77
N SER A 4 -52.40 34.59 21.45
CA SER A 4 -53.74 34.02 21.19
C SER A 4 -54.49 34.65 20.01
N THR A 5 -55.16 33.93 19.11
CA THR A 5 -56.29 33.01 19.22
C THR A 5 -56.64 32.56 17.79
N GLU A 6 -56.95 31.27 17.56
CA GLU A 6 -58.27 30.65 17.36
C GLU A 6 -59.06 31.15 16.11
N LEU A 7 -59.78 30.40 15.34
CA LEU A 7 -60.66 29.21 15.32
C LEU A 7 -61.17 29.11 13.87
N SER A 8 -61.53 28.09 13.22
CA SER A 8 -62.50 26.98 13.37
C SER A 8 -63.35 26.84 12.07
N GLY A 9 -63.84 25.66 11.83
CA GLY A 9 -65.01 25.30 10.99
C GLY A 9 -64.66 24.48 9.76
N GLY A 10 -65.01 23.28 9.53
CA GLY A 10 -66.11 22.44 10.03
C GLY A 10 -67.11 22.13 8.92
N GLN A 11 -67.51 20.88 8.81
CA GLN A 11 -68.65 20.32 8.05
C GLN A 11 -68.34 19.80 6.62
N GLU A 12 -68.88 18.68 6.18
CA GLU A 12 -69.57 17.50 6.69
C GLU A 12 -69.90 16.60 5.47
N MET A 13 -70.01 15.33 5.73
CA MET A 13 -70.38 14.19 4.89
C MET A 13 -71.54 14.36 3.91
N LYS A 14 -71.49 13.60 2.81
CA LYS A 14 -72.67 12.80 2.36
C LYS A 14 -72.26 11.55 1.57
N ARG A 15 -72.71 10.40 2.11
CA ARG A 15 -72.74 9.07 1.48
C ARG A 15 -73.90 8.99 0.49
N THR A 16 -73.73 8.24 -0.61
CA THR A 16 -74.79 7.42 -1.20
C THR A 16 -74.27 6.16 -1.86
N LYS A 17 -75.14 5.13 -1.82
CA LYS A 17 -74.90 3.69 -2.00
C LYS A 17 -75.05 3.22 -3.47
N ARG A 18 -74.26 2.17 -3.77
CA ARG A 18 -74.37 0.95 -4.61
C ARG A 18 -75.59 0.80 -5.60
N PRO A 19 -75.56 -0.15 -6.65
CA PRO A 19 -75.10 -1.55 -6.55
C PRO A 19 -74.48 -2.20 -7.80
N PHE A 20 -73.83 -3.33 -7.55
CA PHE A 20 -73.59 -4.57 -8.33
C PHE A 20 -73.87 -4.69 -9.83
N SER A 21 -72.87 -5.20 -10.60
CA SER A 21 -72.96 -6.45 -11.39
C SER A 21 -71.71 -6.61 -12.29
N GLY A 22 -71.18 -7.87 -12.41
CA GLY A 22 -70.39 -8.27 -13.56
C GLY A 22 -69.01 -8.87 -13.26
N CYS A 23 -69.00 -10.12 -12.72
CA CYS A 23 -67.83 -11.00 -12.71
C CYS A 23 -67.66 -11.58 -14.12
N LYS A 24 -66.48 -11.44 -14.70
CA LYS A 24 -65.75 -12.39 -15.60
C LYS A 24 -64.64 -11.64 -16.37
N THR A 25 -63.46 -12.18 -16.34
CA THR A 25 -62.21 -11.83 -17.05
C THR A 25 -61.13 -11.13 -16.22
N LEU A 26 -60.51 -11.89 -15.31
CA LEU A 26 -59.27 -11.54 -14.64
C LEU A 26 -58.36 -12.74 -14.54
N LEU A 27 -57.90 -13.30 -15.69
CA LEU A 27 -56.89 -14.37 -15.70
C LEU A 27 -55.81 -14.21 -16.81
N SER A 28 -55.76 -13.11 -17.52
CA SER A 28 -54.77 -12.91 -18.59
C SER A 28 -53.84 -11.71 -18.42
N ALA A 29 -54.04 -10.90 -17.39
CA ALA A 29 -53.20 -9.70 -17.15
C ALA A 29 -51.99 -9.94 -16.22
N ALA A 30 -52.01 -11.02 -15.40
CA ALA A 30 -50.92 -11.30 -14.44
C ALA A 30 -49.65 -11.92 -15.05
N VAL A 31 -49.76 -12.58 -16.21
CA VAL A 31 -48.62 -13.23 -16.89
C VAL A 31 -47.84 -12.20 -17.76
N VAL A 32 -48.49 -11.18 -18.26
CA VAL A 32 -47.83 -10.16 -19.12
C VAL A 32 -47.09 -9.12 -18.27
N LEU A 33 -47.58 -8.80 -17.04
CA LEU A 33 -46.81 -7.91 -16.12
C LEU A 33 -45.59 -8.58 -15.52
N GLY A 34 -45.58 -9.90 -15.33
CA GLY A 34 -44.41 -10.65 -14.85
C GLY A 34 -43.27 -10.71 -15.87
N CYS A 35 -43.58 -10.76 -17.18
CA CYS A 35 -42.58 -10.74 -18.25
C CYS A 35 -42.03 -9.33 -18.56
N LEU A 36 -42.79 -8.27 -18.25
CA LEU A 36 -42.33 -6.90 -18.44
C LEU A 36 -41.45 -6.42 -17.24
N ALA A 37 -41.70 -6.93 -16.04
CA ALA A 37 -40.83 -6.65 -14.90
C ALA A 37 -39.47 -7.35 -15.00
N SER A 38 -39.38 -8.55 -15.59
CA SER A 38 -38.10 -9.21 -15.83
C SER A 38 -37.29 -8.64 -17.01
N GLN A 39 -37.94 -7.91 -17.94
CA GLN A 39 -37.24 -7.20 -19.01
C GLN A 39 -36.82 -5.76 -18.62
N ALA A 40 -37.46 -5.17 -17.62
CA ALA A 40 -37.04 -3.83 -17.12
C ALA A 40 -35.79 -3.93 -16.22
N GLN A 41 -35.51 -5.08 -15.61
CA GLN A 41 -34.29 -5.31 -14.81
C GLN A 41 -33.02 -5.52 -15.67
N ALA A 42 -33.16 -5.79 -16.96
CA ALA A 42 -32.04 -6.02 -17.88
C ALA A 42 -31.34 -4.73 -18.38
N HIS A 43 -31.76 -3.53 -17.92
CA HIS A 43 -31.22 -2.25 -18.41
C HIS A 43 -30.68 -1.31 -17.30
N SER A 44 -30.76 -1.68 -16.04
CA SER A 44 -30.08 -0.92 -14.97
C SER A 44 -28.60 -1.31 -14.97
N GLY A 45 -27.70 -0.35 -15.22
CA GLY A 45 -26.26 -0.53 -15.01
C GLY A 45 -25.99 -0.93 -13.55
N LYS A 46 -24.98 -1.76 -13.32
CA LYS A 46 -24.50 -2.11 -11.98
C LYS A 46 -23.40 -1.15 -11.58
N THR A 47 -23.33 -0.78 -10.33
CA THR A 47 -22.21 0.00 -9.80
C THR A 47 -21.27 -0.97 -9.07
N ILE A 48 -20.02 -0.99 -9.47
CA ILE A 48 -18.93 -1.75 -8.81
C ILE A 48 -18.00 -0.72 -8.19
N THR A 49 -17.83 -0.77 -6.88
CA THR A 49 -16.89 0.09 -6.15
C THR A 49 -15.60 -0.66 -5.88
N LEU A 50 -14.48 -0.09 -6.28
CA LEU A 50 -13.14 -0.58 -5.98
C LEU A 50 -12.48 0.44 -5.05
N ILE A 51 -11.87 -0.05 -3.97
CA ILE A 51 -11.10 0.74 -3.02
C ILE A 51 -9.62 0.40 -3.23
N GLU A 52 -8.75 1.38 -3.24
CA GLU A 52 -7.32 1.23 -3.43
C GLU A 52 -6.54 1.82 -2.25
N MET A 53 -5.58 1.05 -1.75
CA MET A 53 -4.50 1.49 -0.87
C MET A 53 -3.18 1.09 -1.51
N GLY A 54 -2.27 2.03 -1.72
CA GLY A 54 -0.97 1.79 -2.35
C GLY A 54 0.21 2.18 -1.46
N ASP A 55 1.29 1.41 -1.53
CA ASP A 55 2.63 1.76 -0.98
C ASP A 55 2.61 2.21 0.48
N LEU A 56 1.98 1.45 1.39
CA LEU A 56 1.82 1.85 2.81
C LEU A 56 3.13 1.92 3.60
N HIS A 57 4.17 1.26 3.14
CA HIS A 57 5.55 1.33 3.66
C HIS A 57 5.67 1.20 5.19
N GLY A 58 4.95 0.25 5.77
CA GLY A 58 5.06 -0.02 7.21
C GLY A 58 4.57 1.12 8.10
N THR A 59 3.86 2.10 7.56
CA THR A 59 3.34 3.24 8.30
C THR A 59 2.15 2.83 9.16
N LEU A 60 2.35 2.80 10.48
CA LEU A 60 1.32 2.45 11.45
C LEU A 60 0.56 3.68 11.95
N VAL A 61 1.30 4.74 12.26
CA VAL A 61 0.81 5.96 12.92
C VAL A 61 0.78 7.15 11.96
N PRO A 62 -0.06 8.15 12.22
CA PRO A 62 -0.06 9.38 11.44
C PRO A 62 1.28 10.12 11.49
N HIS A 63 1.58 10.84 10.43
CA HIS A 63 2.80 11.63 10.28
C HIS A 63 2.55 12.96 9.55
N ALA A 64 3.47 13.88 9.60
CA ALA A 64 3.39 15.11 8.81
C ALA A 64 3.53 14.81 7.30
N ALA A 65 2.79 15.53 6.48
CA ALA A 65 2.79 15.36 5.02
C ALA A 65 2.46 16.66 4.29
N ILE A 66 2.79 16.70 3.00
CA ILE A 66 2.25 17.68 2.06
C ILE A 66 1.20 17.00 1.21
N LEU A 67 -0.03 17.43 1.36
CA LEU A 67 -1.18 16.90 0.64
C LEU A 67 -1.62 17.83 -0.47
N LYS A 68 -2.45 17.33 -1.39
CA LYS A 68 -3.00 18.08 -2.51
C LYS A 68 -4.52 18.17 -2.44
N ASN A 69 -5.03 19.39 -2.55
CA ASN A 69 -6.45 19.63 -2.79
C ASN A 69 -6.89 19.11 -4.17
N PRO A 70 -8.19 18.89 -4.40
CA PRO A 70 -8.70 18.47 -5.70
C PRO A 70 -8.33 19.39 -6.88
N ASP A 71 -8.03 20.66 -6.63
CA ASP A 71 -7.57 21.63 -7.63
C ASP A 71 -6.06 21.55 -7.92
N GLY A 72 -5.34 20.69 -7.17
CA GLY A 72 -3.90 20.48 -7.29
C GLY A 72 -3.04 21.43 -6.45
N SER A 73 -3.63 22.35 -5.68
CA SER A 73 -2.90 23.16 -4.71
C SER A 73 -2.45 22.29 -3.52
N GLU A 74 -1.24 22.54 -3.04
CA GLU A 74 -0.67 21.81 -1.91
C GLU A 74 -1.00 22.48 -0.58
N TYR A 75 -1.09 21.67 0.48
CA TYR A 75 -1.23 22.13 1.85
C TYR A 75 -0.45 21.25 2.82
N GLU A 76 0.01 21.84 3.93
CA GLU A 76 0.68 21.14 5.01
C GLU A 76 -0.36 20.46 5.91
N ALA A 77 -0.20 19.16 6.12
CA ALA A 77 -0.95 18.38 7.11
C ALA A 77 0.01 18.00 8.24
N ALA A 78 -0.25 18.46 9.44
CA ALA A 78 0.58 18.14 10.60
C ALA A 78 0.45 16.66 11.00
N SER A 79 -0.67 16.03 10.62
CA SER A 79 -0.98 14.65 10.95
C SER A 79 -1.81 14.04 9.83
N SER A 80 -1.17 13.24 8.99
CA SER A 80 -1.78 12.56 7.84
C SER A 80 -1.52 11.07 7.90
N GLY A 81 -2.37 10.28 7.25
CA GLY A 81 -2.23 8.84 7.16
C GLY A 81 -2.48 8.12 8.48
N GLY A 82 -1.78 6.99 8.64
CA GLY A 82 -1.95 6.07 9.76
C GLY A 82 -3.11 5.10 9.57
N LEU A 83 -2.92 3.85 10.02
CA LEU A 83 -3.85 2.76 9.73
C LEU A 83 -5.25 2.97 10.31
N ALA A 84 -5.36 3.64 11.47
CA ALA A 84 -6.65 3.87 12.11
C ALA A 84 -7.55 4.83 11.29
N ARG A 85 -6.97 5.85 10.66
CA ARG A 85 -7.71 6.75 9.75
C ARG A 85 -8.02 6.09 8.41
N LEU A 86 -7.05 5.36 7.84
CA LEU A 86 -7.31 4.57 6.62
C LEU A 86 -8.49 3.63 6.82
N LYS A 87 -8.55 2.94 7.98
CA LYS A 87 -9.64 2.01 8.30
C LYS A 87 -10.99 2.73 8.28
N THR A 88 -11.08 3.91 8.89
CA THR A 88 -12.30 4.73 8.86
C THR A 88 -12.74 5.07 7.43
N VAL A 89 -11.81 5.50 6.57
CA VAL A 89 -12.15 5.82 5.17
C VAL A 89 -12.64 4.58 4.43
N VAL A 90 -11.94 3.45 4.58
CA VAL A 90 -12.34 2.17 3.95
C VAL A 90 -13.72 1.73 4.43
N ASP A 91 -13.98 1.81 5.73
CA ASP A 91 -15.27 1.40 6.29
C ASP A 91 -16.41 2.32 5.86
N ASN A 92 -16.19 3.63 5.81
CA ASN A 92 -17.19 4.58 5.27
C ASN A 92 -17.56 4.26 3.82
N ILE A 93 -16.59 3.88 2.98
CA ILE A 93 -16.87 3.47 1.59
C ILE A 93 -17.66 2.14 1.57
N ARG A 94 -17.35 1.21 2.47
CA ARG A 94 -18.07 -0.07 2.59
C ARG A 94 -19.47 0.10 3.15
N ASP A 95 -19.68 1.05 4.04
CA ASP A 95 -21.01 1.41 4.54
C ASP A 95 -21.90 1.96 3.42
N ASP A 96 -21.33 2.78 2.53
CA ASP A 96 -22.01 3.27 1.32
C ASP A 96 -22.27 2.12 0.32
N ASN A 97 -21.33 1.20 0.17
CA ASN A 97 -21.41 0.05 -0.73
C ASN A 97 -20.79 -1.20 -0.09
N PRO A 98 -21.60 -2.05 0.57
CA PRO A 98 -21.11 -3.26 1.24
C PRO A 98 -20.46 -4.31 0.32
N SER A 99 -20.67 -4.20 -1.01
CA SER A 99 -20.03 -5.05 -2.00
C SER A 99 -18.71 -4.50 -2.55
N ALA A 100 -18.22 -3.38 -2.02
CA ALA A 100 -16.95 -2.78 -2.44
C ALA A 100 -15.77 -3.76 -2.27
N VAL A 101 -14.88 -3.75 -3.27
CA VAL A 101 -13.67 -4.58 -3.29
C VAL A 101 -12.50 -3.75 -2.77
N LEU A 102 -11.83 -4.22 -1.73
CA LEU A 102 -10.61 -3.59 -1.21
C LEU A 102 -9.38 -4.22 -1.84
N LEU A 103 -8.64 -3.43 -2.56
CA LEU A 103 -7.39 -3.76 -3.20
C LEU A 103 -6.23 -3.06 -2.47
N SER A 104 -5.08 -3.73 -2.36
CA SER A 104 -3.86 -3.09 -1.88
C SER A 104 -2.72 -3.43 -2.82
N THR A 105 -1.97 -2.40 -3.25
CA THR A 105 -0.91 -2.55 -4.25
C THR A 105 0.36 -1.92 -3.73
N GLY A 106 1.46 -2.65 -3.84
CA GLY A 106 2.78 -2.09 -3.53
C GLY A 106 3.27 -2.40 -2.13
N ASP A 107 4.31 -1.71 -1.76
CA ASP A 107 5.12 -1.95 -0.58
C ASP A 107 4.34 -1.86 0.73
N LEU A 108 4.17 -2.98 1.39
CA LEU A 108 3.37 -3.08 2.61
C LEU A 108 4.23 -3.14 3.88
N THR A 109 5.22 -4.05 3.90
CA THR A 109 5.82 -4.54 5.14
C THR A 109 7.13 -3.87 5.54
N HIS A 110 7.59 -2.85 4.80
CA HIS A 110 8.89 -2.23 4.98
C HIS A 110 8.82 -0.70 4.89
N GLY A 111 9.47 0.03 5.80
CA GLY A 111 9.55 1.49 5.74
C GLY A 111 9.48 2.21 7.08
N SER A 112 9.35 1.51 8.19
CA SER A 112 9.39 2.08 9.56
C SER A 112 10.29 1.25 10.48
N ALA A 113 10.60 1.79 11.65
CA ALA A 113 11.35 1.06 12.68
C ALA A 113 10.61 -0.19 13.13
N GLU A 114 9.32 -0.07 13.39
CA GLU A 114 8.47 -1.17 13.83
C GLU A 114 8.48 -2.30 12.81
N ALA A 115 8.31 -1.98 11.54
CA ALA A 115 8.38 -2.96 10.46
C ALA A 115 9.79 -3.57 10.36
N MET A 116 10.85 -2.77 10.47
CA MET A 116 12.23 -3.25 10.41
C MET A 116 12.55 -4.22 11.54
N PHE A 117 12.31 -3.84 12.79
CA PHE A 117 12.67 -4.65 13.95
C PHE A 117 11.80 -5.90 14.13
N THR A 118 10.61 -5.94 13.55
CA THR A 118 9.71 -7.10 13.54
C THR A 118 9.73 -7.86 12.22
N VAL A 119 10.61 -7.49 11.28
CA VAL A 119 10.68 -8.10 9.95
C VAL A 119 9.32 -7.99 9.22
N GLY A 120 8.58 -6.89 9.46
CA GLY A 120 7.28 -6.56 8.87
C GLY A 120 6.07 -7.11 9.62
N ASP A 121 6.25 -7.86 10.72
CA ASP A 121 5.12 -8.45 11.45
C ASP A 121 4.21 -7.39 12.10
N ALA A 122 4.80 -6.30 12.61
CA ALA A 122 4.04 -5.20 13.19
C ALA A 122 3.00 -4.60 12.21
N MET A 123 3.31 -4.61 10.90
CA MET A 123 2.37 -4.16 9.88
C MET A 123 1.32 -5.24 9.57
N MET A 124 1.70 -6.52 9.60
CA MET A 124 0.78 -7.60 9.20
C MET A 124 -0.38 -7.82 10.17
N VAL A 125 -0.18 -7.56 11.48
CA VAL A 125 -1.26 -7.69 12.48
C VAL A 125 -2.45 -6.79 12.12
N PRO A 126 -2.29 -5.45 12.03
CA PRO A 126 -3.41 -4.58 11.66
C PRO A 126 -3.90 -4.80 10.23
N MET A 127 -3.03 -5.10 9.28
CA MET A 127 -3.44 -5.33 7.88
C MET A 127 -4.34 -6.55 7.71
N ASN A 128 -4.13 -7.59 8.51
CA ASN A 128 -5.02 -8.74 8.53
C ASN A 128 -6.46 -8.40 9.02
N ALA A 129 -6.64 -7.26 9.69
CA ALA A 129 -7.95 -6.77 10.13
C ALA A 129 -8.66 -5.86 9.10
N PHE A 130 -7.99 -5.44 8.03
CA PHE A 130 -8.62 -4.58 6.99
C PHE A 130 -9.63 -5.31 6.11
N GLY A 131 -9.50 -6.64 5.97
CA GLY A 131 -10.33 -7.41 5.06
C GLY A 131 -10.00 -7.12 3.59
N ILE A 132 -8.70 -7.15 3.25
CA ILE A 132 -8.20 -6.99 1.89
C ILE A 132 -8.69 -8.15 1.01
N ASP A 133 -9.29 -7.83 -0.14
CA ASP A 133 -9.77 -8.83 -1.09
C ASP A 133 -8.63 -9.38 -1.97
N VAL A 134 -7.71 -8.53 -2.42
CA VAL A 134 -6.53 -8.92 -3.21
C VAL A 134 -5.38 -7.96 -2.94
N TYR A 135 -4.18 -8.52 -2.83
CA TYR A 135 -2.93 -7.80 -2.66
C TYR A 135 -1.95 -8.09 -3.79
N THR A 136 -1.18 -7.08 -4.22
CA THR A 136 -0.04 -7.26 -5.13
C THR A 136 1.21 -6.68 -4.49
N PRO A 137 2.27 -7.50 -4.23
CA PRO A 137 3.45 -7.06 -3.49
C PRO A 137 4.30 -6.07 -4.27
N GLY A 138 4.93 -5.15 -3.52
CA GLY A 138 5.94 -4.23 -4.03
C GLY A 138 7.37 -4.74 -3.90
N ASN A 139 8.33 -3.89 -4.23
CA ASN A 139 9.75 -4.29 -4.21
C ASN A 139 10.33 -4.40 -2.79
N TRP A 140 9.85 -3.64 -1.85
CA TRP A 140 10.33 -3.68 -0.46
C TRP A 140 9.73 -4.82 0.35
N ASP A 141 8.65 -5.46 -0.08
CA ASP A 141 8.18 -6.69 0.55
C ASP A 141 9.18 -7.85 0.43
N PHE A 142 10.12 -7.75 -0.51
CA PHE A 142 11.25 -8.68 -0.66
C PHE A 142 12.45 -8.26 0.20
N GLY A 143 12.42 -7.11 0.84
CA GLY A 143 13.53 -6.54 1.61
C GLY A 143 14.02 -7.41 2.76
N TYR A 144 13.18 -8.31 3.27
CA TYR A 144 13.56 -9.30 4.28
C TYR A 144 13.97 -10.66 3.69
N GLY A 145 14.09 -10.77 2.37
CA GLY A 145 14.52 -11.94 1.64
C GLY A 145 13.39 -12.87 1.20
N GLY A 146 13.69 -13.70 0.19
CA GLY A 146 12.71 -14.55 -0.46
C GLY A 146 12.06 -15.62 0.43
N ALA A 147 12.71 -16.05 1.51
CA ALA A 147 12.14 -17.00 2.47
C ALA A 147 11.02 -16.34 3.30
N VAL A 148 11.28 -15.17 3.86
CA VAL A 148 10.29 -14.38 4.62
C VAL A 148 9.10 -14.05 3.72
N PHE A 149 9.36 -13.57 2.50
CA PHE A 149 8.33 -13.26 1.52
C PHE A 149 7.39 -14.46 1.25
N ARG A 150 7.95 -15.65 0.98
CA ARG A 150 7.14 -16.86 0.72
C ARG A 150 6.30 -17.25 1.93
N ASN A 151 6.91 -17.24 3.10
CA ASN A 151 6.19 -17.62 4.33
C ASN A 151 5.07 -16.67 4.65
N ARG A 152 5.19 -15.39 4.27
CA ARG A 152 4.17 -14.37 4.49
C ARG A 152 3.05 -14.40 3.46
N PHE A 153 3.35 -14.50 2.17
CA PHE A 153 2.40 -14.25 1.10
C PHE A 153 2.09 -15.45 0.21
N ALA A 154 2.99 -16.44 0.08
CA ALA A 154 2.76 -17.54 -0.85
C ALA A 154 1.61 -18.46 -0.40
N PRO A 155 0.81 -18.99 -1.34
CA PRO A 155 -0.17 -20.03 -1.05
C PRO A 155 0.48 -21.20 -0.33
N ARG A 156 -0.24 -21.82 0.59
CA ARG A 156 0.27 -22.98 1.32
C ARG A 156 0.51 -24.11 0.33
N GLY A 157 1.77 -24.47 0.14
CA GLY A 157 2.14 -25.71 -0.56
C GLY A 157 1.79 -26.95 0.28
N PRO A 158 2.15 -28.15 -0.18
CA PRO A 158 1.86 -29.41 0.54
C PRO A 158 2.64 -29.58 1.85
N PHE A 159 3.31 -28.56 2.35
CA PHE A 159 4.00 -28.58 3.63
C PHE A 159 3.00 -28.46 4.79
N PRO A 160 3.24 -29.19 5.91
CA PRO A 160 2.33 -29.19 7.04
C PRO A 160 2.17 -27.75 7.54
N THR A 161 0.92 -27.35 7.65
CA THR A 161 0.52 -26.05 8.17
C THR A 161 0.75 -26.01 9.67
N VAL A 162 1.87 -25.47 10.09
CA VAL A 162 2.00 -25.08 11.48
C VAL A 162 1.23 -23.78 11.65
N PRO A 163 0.38 -23.64 12.66
CA PRO A 163 -0.39 -22.42 12.92
C PRO A 163 0.48 -21.29 13.50
N GLY A 164 1.63 -21.02 12.89
CA GLY A 164 2.58 -20.02 13.35
C GLY A 164 1.99 -18.61 13.47
N ASN A 165 1.02 -18.28 12.63
CA ASN A 165 0.37 -16.97 12.64
C ASN A 165 -0.33 -16.63 13.95
N ILE A 166 -1.08 -17.60 14.51
CA ILE A 166 -1.84 -17.37 15.74
C ILE A 166 -0.88 -17.16 16.90
N ARG A 167 0.16 -17.99 17.01
CA ARG A 167 1.18 -17.85 18.06
C ARG A 167 1.89 -16.49 18.01
N VAL A 168 2.21 -16.02 16.82
CA VAL A 168 2.88 -14.72 16.67
C VAL A 168 1.90 -13.58 16.95
N MET A 169 0.67 -13.64 16.45
CA MET A 169 -0.35 -12.63 16.74
C MET A 169 -0.66 -12.55 18.24
N ALA A 170 -0.84 -13.69 18.91
CA ALA A 170 -1.11 -13.74 20.34
C ALA A 170 -0.02 -13.08 21.20
N ARG A 171 1.20 -13.07 20.75
CA ARG A 171 2.31 -12.39 21.43
C ARG A 171 2.18 -10.86 21.39
N TYR A 172 1.59 -10.31 20.32
CA TYR A 172 1.48 -8.85 20.15
C TYR A 172 0.22 -8.27 20.79
N ILE A 173 -0.92 -8.97 20.69
CA ILE A 173 -2.23 -8.42 21.03
C ILE A 173 -2.94 -9.16 22.16
N GLY A 174 -2.35 -10.24 22.67
CA GLY A 174 -3.01 -11.13 23.62
C GLY A 174 -3.96 -12.12 22.94
N CYS A 175 -4.33 -13.13 23.70
CA CYS A 175 -5.15 -14.24 23.18
C CYS A 175 -6.62 -13.88 23.00
N ASP A 176 -7.15 -13.01 23.85
CA ASP A 176 -8.58 -12.68 23.87
C ASP A 176 -9.03 -11.88 22.63
N ASP A 177 -8.09 -11.17 21.99
CA ASP A 177 -8.36 -10.31 20.83
C ASP A 177 -8.18 -11.00 19.48
N ILE A 178 -7.52 -12.18 19.45
CA ILE A 178 -7.24 -12.92 18.20
C ILE A 178 -8.50 -13.30 17.40
N PRO A 179 -9.60 -13.77 18.01
CA PRO A 179 -10.80 -14.17 17.26
C PRO A 179 -11.44 -13.02 16.49
N VAL A 180 -11.41 -11.83 17.05
CA VAL A 180 -12.01 -10.62 16.44
C VAL A 180 -11.22 -10.18 15.22
N ILE A 181 -9.88 -10.32 15.24
CA ILE A 181 -8.97 -9.79 14.24
C ILE A 181 -8.74 -10.77 13.08
N ALA A 182 -8.62 -12.05 13.40
CA ALA A 182 -8.21 -13.05 12.41
C ALA A 182 -9.36 -13.78 11.72
N GLY A 183 -10.61 -13.54 12.11
CA GLY A 183 -11.74 -14.32 11.62
C GLY A 183 -11.62 -15.82 11.96
N LEU A 184 -10.92 -16.13 13.06
CA LEU A 184 -10.71 -17.51 13.54
C LEU A 184 -11.90 -17.96 14.38
N THR A 185 -12.19 -19.27 14.36
CA THR A 185 -13.19 -19.85 15.26
C THR A 185 -12.65 -19.96 16.68
N ASP A 186 -13.51 -19.79 17.70
CA ASP A 186 -13.16 -19.83 19.12
C ASP A 186 -12.36 -21.09 19.53
N GLU A 187 -12.61 -22.21 18.86
CA GLU A 187 -11.92 -23.49 19.12
C GLU A 187 -10.44 -23.48 18.68
N ALA A 188 -10.12 -22.76 17.60
CA ALA A 188 -8.74 -22.67 17.11
C ALA A 188 -7.89 -21.67 17.91
N SER A 189 -8.51 -20.63 18.50
CA SER A 189 -7.81 -19.63 19.31
C SER A 189 -7.41 -20.17 20.69
N GLY A 190 -8.30 -20.90 21.37
CA GLY A 190 -8.05 -21.47 22.71
C GLY A 190 -6.85 -22.41 22.76
N TYR A 191 -6.69 -23.30 21.79
CA TYR A 191 -5.60 -24.28 21.76
C TYR A 191 -4.17 -23.67 21.69
N TYR A 192 -4.03 -22.52 21.04
CA TYR A 192 -2.73 -21.87 20.86
C TYR A 192 -2.37 -20.89 21.97
N CYS A 193 -3.35 -20.39 22.68
CA CYS A 193 -3.16 -19.48 23.80
C CYS A 193 -2.59 -20.19 25.03
N ASP A 194 -3.06 -21.40 25.31
CA ASP A 194 -2.55 -22.24 26.41
C ASP A 194 -1.06 -22.59 26.27
N GLU A 195 -0.53 -22.67 25.03
CA GLU A 195 0.91 -22.91 24.80
C GLU A 195 1.77 -21.65 24.97
N ILE A 196 1.19 -20.45 24.80
CA ILE A 196 1.94 -19.18 24.88
C ILE A 196 2.22 -18.79 26.31
N ASP A 197 1.31 -19.02 27.24
CA ASP A 197 1.50 -18.78 28.66
C ASP A 197 2.69 -19.55 29.26
N THR A 198 3.04 -20.69 28.66
CA THR A 198 4.21 -21.48 29.08
C THR A 198 5.54 -20.99 28.49
N MET A 199 5.51 -20.06 27.49
CA MET A 199 6.70 -19.51 26.83
C MET A 199 7.04 -18.07 27.25
N ALA A 200 6.21 -17.45 28.11
CA ALA A 200 6.25 -16.01 28.39
C ALA A 200 7.31 -15.55 29.40
N GLU A 201 8.17 -16.43 29.93
CA GLU A 201 9.26 -16.03 30.83
C GLU A 201 10.54 -15.75 30.06
N GLY A 202 10.56 -14.63 29.29
CA GLY A 202 11.80 -14.05 28.79
C GLY A 202 12.46 -13.16 29.85
N GLU A 203 13.79 -13.07 29.82
CA GLU A 203 14.58 -12.19 30.68
C GLU A 203 14.07 -10.74 30.59
N PRO A 204 13.90 -10.00 31.70
CA PRO A 204 13.51 -8.60 31.68
C PRO A 204 14.45 -7.76 30.81
N GLY A 205 13.90 -7.00 29.85
CA GLY A 205 14.65 -6.14 28.96
C GLY A 205 15.14 -6.78 27.67
N THR A 206 14.78 -8.02 27.40
CA THR A 206 14.89 -8.61 26.06
C THR A 206 13.51 -8.58 25.41
N ALA A 207 13.44 -8.16 24.15
CA ALA A 207 12.22 -8.31 23.38
C ALA A 207 11.76 -9.77 23.48
N PRO A 208 10.51 -10.06 23.83
CA PRO A 208 10.05 -11.44 24.00
C PRO A 208 10.09 -12.25 22.69
N PHE A 209 10.51 -11.62 21.60
CA PHE A 209 10.53 -12.22 20.28
C PHE A 209 11.95 -12.44 19.79
N PRO A 210 12.37 -13.70 19.62
CA PRO A 210 13.43 -13.94 18.66
C PRO A 210 12.95 -13.38 17.33
N THR A 211 13.82 -12.66 16.62
CA THR A 211 13.56 -12.22 15.26
C THR A 211 12.95 -13.37 14.47
N PRO A 212 11.79 -13.19 13.85
CA PRO A 212 11.14 -14.28 13.12
C PRO A 212 12.11 -14.84 12.08
N VAL A 213 12.53 -16.07 12.24
CA VAL A 213 13.37 -16.75 11.25
C VAL A 213 12.47 -17.65 10.43
N GLY A 214 12.27 -17.23 9.16
CA GLY A 214 11.61 -18.07 8.16
C GLY A 214 10.19 -18.50 8.49
N ASP A 215 10.02 -19.50 9.32
CA ASP A 215 8.70 -20.13 9.57
C ASP A 215 7.84 -19.41 10.62
N SER A 216 8.37 -18.38 11.26
CA SER A 216 7.72 -17.70 12.40
C SER A 216 7.10 -16.33 12.04
N VAL A 217 7.13 -15.89 10.78
CA VAL A 217 6.52 -14.63 10.36
C VAL A 217 5.00 -14.71 10.28
N ILE A 218 4.34 -13.61 10.61
CA ILE A 218 2.87 -13.48 10.45
C ILE A 218 2.53 -13.56 8.96
N ARG A 219 1.57 -14.42 8.64
CA ARG A 219 1.07 -14.59 7.27
C ARG A 219 -0.06 -13.61 6.97
N ALA A 220 -0.15 -13.21 5.71
CA ALA A 220 -1.33 -12.57 5.21
C ALA A 220 -2.55 -13.53 5.25
N ASN A 221 -3.68 -13.05 5.73
CA ASN A 221 -4.97 -13.76 5.67
C ASN A 221 -5.75 -13.44 4.38
N PHE A 222 -5.15 -12.65 3.49
CA PHE A 222 -5.68 -12.25 2.20
C PHE A 222 -4.82 -12.80 1.06
N PRO A 223 -5.41 -13.03 -0.15
CA PRO A 223 -4.66 -13.54 -1.29
C PRO A 223 -3.70 -12.50 -1.85
N ALA A 224 -2.44 -12.92 -2.08
CA ALA A 224 -1.47 -12.16 -2.84
C ALA A 224 -1.33 -12.72 -4.26
N VAL A 225 -1.22 -11.85 -5.27
CA VAL A 225 -1.13 -12.23 -6.69
C VAL A 225 0.06 -11.56 -7.38
N ALA A 226 0.75 -12.34 -8.24
CA ALA A 226 1.82 -11.82 -9.10
C ALA A 226 2.05 -12.74 -10.30
N VAL A 227 1.84 -12.21 -11.51
CA VAL A 227 2.03 -12.97 -12.75
C VAL A 227 3.49 -13.21 -13.10
N ASN A 228 4.38 -12.33 -12.65
CA ASN A 228 5.78 -12.20 -13.05
C ASN A 228 6.80 -12.65 -11.99
N LEU A 229 6.37 -13.42 -10.99
CA LEU A 229 7.22 -13.90 -9.88
C LEU A 229 7.34 -15.43 -9.91
N TYR A 230 8.57 -15.92 -9.99
CA TYR A 230 8.87 -17.35 -10.15
C TYR A 230 9.89 -17.86 -9.15
N ASN A 231 9.78 -19.15 -8.81
CA ASN A 231 10.79 -19.86 -8.05
C ASN A 231 12.06 -20.09 -8.87
N ALA A 232 13.22 -19.95 -8.23
CA ALA A 232 14.54 -20.12 -8.84
C ALA A 232 15.53 -20.80 -7.88
N ALA A 233 16.78 -20.98 -8.31
CA ALA A 233 17.86 -21.45 -7.43
C ALA A 233 18.04 -20.51 -6.23
N PRO A 234 18.41 -21.02 -5.04
CA PRO A 234 18.84 -22.40 -4.74
C PRO A 234 17.71 -23.37 -4.36
N LEU A 235 16.44 -23.06 -4.64
CA LEU A 235 15.34 -23.97 -4.35
C LEU A 235 15.49 -25.29 -5.13
N PRO A 236 14.78 -26.38 -4.71
CA PRO A 236 14.78 -27.64 -5.45
C PRO A 236 14.33 -27.46 -6.90
N THR A 237 15.04 -28.07 -7.84
CA THR A 237 14.80 -27.96 -9.29
C THR A 237 13.34 -28.17 -9.72
N PRO A 238 12.53 -29.07 -9.13
CA PRO A 238 11.13 -29.24 -9.51
C PRO A 238 10.25 -28.00 -9.29
N LEU A 239 10.71 -27.03 -8.51
CA LEU A 239 10.03 -25.76 -8.25
C LEU A 239 10.42 -24.65 -9.25
N HIS A 240 11.58 -24.77 -9.89
CA HIS A 240 12.09 -23.74 -10.79
C HIS A 240 11.10 -23.42 -11.91
N GLY A 241 10.89 -22.15 -12.18
CA GLY A 241 9.98 -21.64 -13.18
C GLY A 241 8.49 -21.73 -12.84
N LYS A 242 8.13 -22.34 -11.70
CA LYS A 242 6.75 -22.26 -11.19
C LYS A 242 6.55 -20.91 -10.49
N ARG A 243 5.38 -20.32 -10.65
CA ARG A 243 5.03 -19.08 -9.95
C ARG A 243 5.07 -19.28 -8.44
N VAL A 244 5.46 -18.25 -7.72
CA VAL A 244 5.46 -18.20 -6.25
C VAL A 244 4.07 -17.88 -5.73
N LEU A 245 3.36 -17.00 -6.42
CA LEU A 245 1.98 -16.58 -6.14
C LEU A 245 1.07 -16.96 -7.30
N ASP A 246 -0.24 -16.97 -7.07
CA ASP A 246 -1.21 -17.04 -8.15
C ASP A 246 -1.08 -15.80 -9.04
N ALA A 247 -1.35 -15.95 -10.33
CA ALA A 247 -1.25 -14.84 -11.28
C ALA A 247 -2.36 -13.81 -11.10
N TYR A 248 -3.52 -14.26 -10.63
CA TYR A 248 -4.74 -13.46 -10.49
C TYR A 248 -5.70 -14.08 -9.46
N LYS A 249 -6.68 -13.27 -9.06
CA LYS A 249 -7.87 -13.70 -8.31
C LYS A 249 -9.13 -13.29 -9.06
N ILE A 250 -10.10 -14.19 -9.17
CA ILE A 250 -11.44 -13.85 -9.67
C ILE A 250 -12.37 -13.66 -8.48
N LEU A 251 -13.03 -12.50 -8.44
CA LEU A 251 -14.04 -12.11 -7.48
C LEU A 251 -15.40 -11.99 -8.20
N GLU A 252 -16.49 -12.18 -7.47
CA GLU A 252 -17.83 -11.86 -7.96
C GLU A 252 -18.49 -10.86 -7.01
N ARG A 253 -18.91 -9.72 -7.55
CA ARG A 253 -19.61 -8.66 -6.81
C ARG A 253 -20.82 -8.21 -7.61
N ASP A 254 -21.99 -8.22 -6.98
CA ASP A 254 -23.27 -7.87 -7.61
C ASP A 254 -23.54 -8.60 -8.94
N GLY A 255 -23.06 -9.85 -9.04
CA GLY A 255 -23.16 -10.69 -10.24
C GLY A 255 -22.30 -10.16 -11.39
N VAL A 256 -21.20 -9.46 -11.13
CA VAL A 256 -20.13 -9.12 -12.07
C VAL A 256 -18.88 -9.88 -11.66
N LYS A 257 -18.29 -10.62 -12.60
CA LYS A 257 -17.00 -11.30 -12.38
C LYS A 257 -15.85 -10.35 -12.68
N ILE A 258 -15.02 -10.13 -11.67
CA ILE A 258 -13.87 -9.24 -11.71
C ILE A 258 -12.60 -10.07 -11.58
N ALA A 259 -11.73 -10.05 -12.58
CA ALA A 259 -10.41 -10.62 -12.49
C ALA A 259 -9.42 -9.55 -12.03
N VAL A 260 -8.71 -9.80 -10.92
CA VAL A 260 -7.63 -8.96 -10.42
C VAL A 260 -6.31 -9.67 -10.70
N ILE A 261 -5.49 -9.10 -11.58
CA ILE A 261 -4.20 -9.63 -12.02
C ILE A 261 -3.09 -8.80 -11.35
N GLY A 262 -2.07 -9.45 -10.77
CA GLY A 262 -0.96 -8.76 -10.12
C GLY A 262 0.28 -8.67 -11.01
N LEU A 263 0.95 -7.52 -10.98
CA LEU A 263 2.29 -7.28 -11.52
C LEU A 263 3.18 -6.75 -10.40
N THR A 264 4.05 -7.61 -9.84
CA THR A 264 5.02 -7.16 -8.82
C THR A 264 6.21 -6.44 -9.46
N ALA A 265 6.96 -5.71 -8.65
CA ALA A 265 8.10 -4.91 -9.09
C ALA A 265 9.20 -5.73 -9.76
N ALA A 266 9.52 -5.42 -11.01
CA ALA A 266 10.61 -6.06 -11.75
C ALA A 266 12.00 -5.56 -11.39
N ILE A 267 12.10 -4.52 -10.54
CA ILE A 267 13.35 -3.89 -10.13
C ILE A 267 14.13 -4.69 -9.05
N VAL A 268 13.46 -5.58 -8.32
CA VAL A 268 14.02 -6.30 -7.16
C VAL A 268 15.41 -6.90 -7.42
N PRO A 269 15.70 -7.56 -8.57
CA PRO A 269 17.04 -8.10 -8.84
C PRO A 269 18.13 -7.04 -8.98
N GLN A 270 17.76 -5.75 -9.09
CA GLN A 270 18.70 -4.64 -9.23
C GLN A 270 18.94 -3.90 -7.91
N GLN A 271 18.16 -4.19 -6.87
CA GLN A 271 18.29 -3.56 -5.55
C GLN A 271 19.35 -4.25 -4.70
N ALA A 272 19.20 -5.54 -4.46
CA ALA A 272 20.18 -6.35 -3.74
C ALA A 272 19.99 -7.84 -4.05
N ASP A 273 21.09 -8.59 -4.21
CA ASP A 273 21.05 -10.03 -4.43
C ASP A 273 20.32 -10.78 -3.30
N ALA A 274 20.44 -10.27 -2.07
CA ALA A 274 19.78 -10.85 -0.90
C ALA A 274 18.25 -10.88 -1.01
N PHE A 275 17.64 -9.92 -1.68
CA PHE A 275 16.18 -9.79 -1.81
C PHE A 275 15.59 -10.87 -2.72
N ASN A 276 16.37 -11.34 -3.70
CA ASN A 276 15.87 -12.24 -4.74
C ASN A 276 16.38 -13.69 -4.67
N ILE A 277 17.04 -14.08 -3.58
CA ILE A 277 17.51 -15.49 -3.40
C ILE A 277 16.35 -16.46 -3.52
N GLY A 278 16.45 -17.37 -4.48
CA GLY A 278 15.42 -18.35 -4.81
C GLY A 278 14.24 -17.78 -5.60
N LEU A 279 14.31 -16.54 -6.04
CA LEU A 279 13.28 -15.83 -6.80
C LEU A 279 13.82 -15.40 -8.18
N ARG A 280 12.93 -15.34 -9.16
CA ARG A 280 13.19 -14.76 -10.48
C ARG A 280 12.00 -13.89 -10.87
N PHE A 281 12.28 -12.72 -11.38
CA PHE A 281 11.30 -11.75 -11.84
C PHE A 281 11.37 -11.60 -13.36
N SER A 282 10.22 -11.42 -14.01
CA SER A 282 10.09 -10.91 -15.37
C SER A 282 9.46 -9.52 -15.35
N GLN A 283 9.35 -8.88 -16.51
CA GLN A 283 8.63 -7.61 -16.63
C GLN A 283 7.10 -7.79 -16.57
N GLY A 284 6.60 -9.02 -16.67
CA GLY A 284 5.17 -9.33 -16.63
C GLY A 284 4.41 -9.02 -17.93
N VAL A 285 4.97 -8.19 -18.79
CA VAL A 285 4.33 -7.74 -20.04
C VAL A 285 4.12 -8.90 -21.02
N GLU A 286 5.03 -9.87 -21.03
CA GLU A 286 4.95 -11.04 -21.90
C GLU A 286 3.89 -12.05 -21.43
N GLU A 287 3.66 -12.12 -20.14
CA GLU A 287 2.68 -13.04 -19.52
C GLU A 287 1.25 -12.53 -19.61
N LEU A 288 1.04 -11.21 -19.61
CA LEU A 288 -0.27 -10.58 -19.56
C LEU A 288 -1.26 -11.09 -20.62
N PRO A 289 -0.91 -11.23 -21.93
CA PRO A 289 -1.87 -11.67 -22.94
C PRO A 289 -2.48 -13.02 -22.62
N GLY A 290 -1.64 -14.00 -22.23
CA GLY A 290 -2.11 -15.35 -21.89
C GLY A 290 -3.01 -15.37 -20.66
N ILE A 291 -2.69 -14.56 -19.64
CA ILE A 291 -3.50 -14.43 -18.41
C ILE A 291 -4.83 -13.73 -18.70
N ILE A 292 -4.82 -12.65 -19.50
CA ILE A 292 -6.05 -11.98 -19.92
C ILE A 292 -6.98 -12.94 -20.66
N ASP A 293 -6.46 -13.72 -21.59
CA ASP A 293 -7.25 -14.74 -22.32
C ASP A 293 -7.80 -15.81 -21.38
N GLU A 294 -7.00 -16.26 -20.40
CA GLU A 294 -7.38 -17.25 -19.40
C GLU A 294 -8.54 -16.76 -18.51
N VAL A 295 -8.45 -15.54 -17.96
CA VAL A 295 -9.51 -15.00 -17.08
C VAL A 295 -10.79 -14.71 -17.87
N LYS A 296 -10.69 -14.27 -19.13
CA LYS A 296 -11.84 -14.11 -20.02
C LYS A 296 -12.52 -15.44 -20.33
N ALA A 297 -11.75 -16.50 -20.54
CA ALA A 297 -12.30 -17.85 -20.73
C ALA A 297 -13.06 -18.38 -19.49
N GLN A 298 -12.69 -17.88 -18.29
CA GLN A 298 -13.40 -18.16 -17.03
C GLN A 298 -14.60 -17.23 -16.80
N GLY A 299 -14.87 -16.32 -17.73
CA GLY A 299 -16.04 -15.46 -17.72
C GLY A 299 -15.83 -14.14 -16.97
N ALA A 300 -14.58 -13.68 -16.77
CA ALA A 300 -14.31 -12.34 -16.24
C ALA A 300 -14.92 -11.27 -17.17
N GLU A 301 -15.71 -10.38 -16.58
CA GLU A 301 -16.36 -9.25 -17.26
C GLU A 301 -15.56 -7.96 -17.12
N LEU A 302 -14.85 -7.80 -15.98
CA LEU A 302 -13.92 -6.71 -15.72
C LEU A 302 -12.53 -7.28 -15.46
N ILE A 303 -11.51 -6.64 -16.03
CA ILE A 303 -10.10 -6.98 -15.85
C ILE A 303 -9.41 -5.79 -15.17
N VAL A 304 -9.05 -6.00 -13.93
CA VAL A 304 -8.30 -5.06 -13.08
C VAL A 304 -6.85 -5.56 -13.00
N VAL A 305 -5.90 -4.68 -13.24
CA VAL A 305 -4.47 -4.97 -13.05
C VAL A 305 -3.96 -4.12 -11.90
N GLN A 306 -3.44 -4.74 -10.84
CA GLN A 306 -2.66 -4.10 -9.79
C GLN A 306 -1.19 -4.19 -10.19
N SER A 307 -0.46 -3.08 -10.20
CA SER A 307 0.90 -3.07 -10.74
C SER A 307 1.85 -2.18 -9.96
N GLU A 308 2.93 -2.80 -9.51
CA GLU A 308 4.07 -2.18 -8.83
C GLU A 308 5.21 -1.84 -9.81
N LEU A 309 4.90 -1.50 -11.05
CA LEU A 309 5.91 -1.13 -12.05
C LEU A 309 6.13 0.39 -12.18
N GLY A 310 5.24 1.18 -11.61
CA GLY A 310 5.26 2.63 -11.68
C GLY A 310 4.39 3.23 -12.79
N LEU A 311 3.91 4.47 -12.56
CA LEU A 311 2.87 5.11 -13.36
C LEU A 311 3.21 5.19 -14.86
N SER A 312 4.43 5.56 -15.21
CA SER A 312 4.86 5.67 -16.61
C SER A 312 4.80 4.33 -17.36
N GLN A 313 5.26 3.25 -16.70
CA GLN A 313 5.22 1.90 -17.26
C GLN A 313 3.77 1.41 -17.37
N ASN A 314 2.96 1.68 -16.36
CA ASN A 314 1.56 1.27 -16.29
C ASN A 314 0.71 1.97 -17.36
N ILE A 315 0.94 3.26 -17.63
CA ILE A 315 0.35 3.96 -18.78
C ILE A 315 0.76 3.26 -20.09
N LYS A 316 2.02 2.88 -20.25
CA LYS A 316 2.50 2.20 -21.45
C LYS A 316 1.89 0.82 -21.64
N ILE A 317 1.70 0.07 -20.55
CA ILE A 317 0.98 -1.21 -20.58
C ILE A 317 -0.49 -0.99 -21.00
N ALA A 318 -1.18 -0.04 -20.38
CA ALA A 318 -2.57 0.31 -20.73
C ALA A 318 -2.74 0.78 -22.18
N GLN A 319 -1.71 1.41 -22.78
CA GLN A 319 -1.69 1.75 -24.19
C GLN A 319 -1.63 0.53 -25.11
N ASN A 320 -0.90 -0.50 -24.70
CA ASN A 320 -0.62 -1.69 -25.49
C ASN A 320 -1.70 -2.78 -25.35
N PHE A 321 -2.36 -2.88 -24.19
CA PHE A 321 -3.33 -3.92 -23.87
C PHE A 321 -4.76 -3.36 -23.81
N LYS A 322 -5.56 -3.66 -24.83
CA LYS A 322 -6.93 -3.12 -25.00
C LYS A 322 -7.98 -3.73 -24.05
N ASP A 323 -7.65 -4.88 -23.44
CA ASP A 323 -8.58 -5.67 -22.64
C ASP A 323 -8.36 -5.48 -21.12
N ILE A 324 -7.56 -4.50 -20.73
CA ILE A 324 -7.46 -4.01 -19.35
C ILE A 324 -8.51 -2.91 -19.16
N ASP A 325 -9.39 -3.05 -18.18
CA ASP A 325 -10.43 -2.06 -17.87
C ASP A 325 -9.93 -1.04 -16.85
N VAL A 326 -9.24 -1.51 -15.80
CA VAL A 326 -8.68 -0.67 -14.74
C VAL A 326 -7.23 -1.10 -14.47
N MET A 327 -6.35 -0.14 -14.27
CA MET A 327 -4.98 -0.35 -13.82
C MET A 327 -4.72 0.50 -12.58
N TYR A 328 -4.54 -0.16 -11.45
CA TYR A 328 -4.01 0.44 -10.24
C TYR A 328 -2.50 0.43 -10.30
N SER A 329 -1.92 1.61 -10.26
CA SER A 329 -0.49 1.86 -10.27
C SER A 329 0.00 2.11 -8.84
N ALA A 330 1.21 1.65 -8.55
CA ALA A 330 1.95 1.92 -7.33
C ALA A 330 3.44 2.13 -7.67
N HIS A 331 4.32 2.18 -6.69
CA HIS A 331 5.77 2.34 -6.82
C HIS A 331 6.26 3.78 -7.02
N THR A 332 5.56 4.62 -7.79
CA THR A 332 6.02 6.00 -8.01
C THR A 332 5.60 6.98 -6.91
N HIS A 333 4.71 6.58 -6.01
CA HIS A 333 4.15 7.40 -4.94
C HIS A 333 3.53 8.69 -5.45
N GLU A 334 2.95 8.64 -6.64
CA GLU A 334 2.20 9.73 -7.21
C GLU A 334 0.72 9.66 -6.79
N VAL A 335 0.07 10.80 -6.70
CA VAL A 335 -1.38 10.83 -6.55
C VAL A 335 -2.03 11.29 -7.85
N THR A 336 -2.88 10.46 -8.42
CA THR A 336 -3.73 10.87 -9.54
C THR A 336 -5.01 11.50 -9.01
N LEU A 337 -5.03 12.81 -8.78
CA LEU A 337 -6.24 13.53 -8.36
C LEU A 337 -7.38 13.35 -9.37
N GLY A 338 -7.06 13.30 -10.65
CA GLY A 338 -7.99 12.91 -11.72
C GLY A 338 -7.47 11.65 -12.42
N ALA A 339 -8.35 10.66 -12.61
CA ALA A 339 -8.00 9.41 -13.28
C ALA A 339 -7.53 9.67 -14.73
N LEU A 340 -6.65 8.81 -15.22
CA LEU A 340 -6.21 8.82 -16.61
C LEU A 340 -7.02 7.81 -17.42
N VAL A 341 -7.67 8.25 -18.51
CA VAL A 341 -8.28 7.33 -19.47
C VAL A 341 -7.30 7.14 -20.63
N VAL A 342 -6.77 5.94 -20.73
CA VAL A 342 -5.64 5.59 -21.61
C VAL A 342 -6.10 4.65 -22.70
N ARG A 343 -5.77 4.96 -23.95
CA ARG A 343 -6.00 4.05 -25.08
C ARG A 343 -5.04 4.31 -26.23
N LYS A 344 -4.22 3.35 -26.58
CA LYS A 344 -3.14 3.53 -27.57
C LYS A 344 -2.30 4.75 -27.18
N ASP A 345 -2.07 5.67 -28.10
CA ASP A 345 -1.26 6.87 -27.86
C ASP A 345 -2.05 8.05 -27.23
N GLU A 346 -3.35 7.85 -26.97
CA GLU A 346 -4.18 8.87 -26.35
C GLU A 346 -4.27 8.66 -24.83
N VAL A 347 -3.97 9.72 -24.07
CA VAL A 347 -4.17 9.81 -22.61
C VAL A 347 -5.02 11.04 -22.34
N VAL A 348 -6.05 10.88 -21.52
CA VAL A 348 -6.93 11.98 -21.10
C VAL A 348 -7.07 11.93 -19.58
N ARG A 349 -6.64 12.99 -18.91
CA ARG A 349 -6.87 13.16 -17.47
C ARG A 349 -8.29 13.66 -17.24
N THR A 350 -8.97 13.09 -16.27
CA THR A 350 -10.28 13.58 -15.78
C THR A 350 -10.06 14.70 -14.78
N GLU A 351 -11.10 15.47 -14.51
CA GLU A 351 -11.08 16.52 -13.49
C GLU A 351 -11.83 16.00 -12.24
N PRO A 352 -11.23 16.11 -11.04
CA PRO A 352 -11.88 15.67 -9.79
C PRO A 352 -13.27 16.27 -9.61
N GLY A 353 -14.24 15.44 -9.20
CA GLY A 353 -15.62 15.86 -8.95
C GLY A 353 -16.40 16.33 -10.17
N LYS A 354 -15.83 16.23 -11.40
CA LYS A 354 -16.51 16.64 -12.63
C LYS A 354 -16.90 15.45 -13.50
N ARG A 355 -17.99 15.65 -14.26
CA ARG A 355 -18.41 14.65 -15.25
C ARG A 355 -17.32 14.43 -16.29
N LEU A 356 -17.18 13.18 -16.74
CA LEU A 356 -16.24 12.82 -17.79
C LEU A 356 -16.39 13.71 -19.03
N SER A 357 -15.27 14.22 -19.52
CA SER A 357 -15.23 14.96 -20.77
C SER A 357 -15.67 14.08 -21.95
N HIS A 358 -16.12 14.71 -23.04
CA HIS A 358 -16.49 13.97 -24.25
C HIS A 358 -15.34 13.10 -24.77
N LYS A 359 -14.10 13.57 -24.66
CA LYS A 359 -12.90 12.84 -25.08
C LYS A 359 -12.66 11.63 -24.20
N ALA A 360 -12.72 11.76 -22.86
CA ALA A 360 -12.59 10.66 -21.92
C ALA A 360 -13.66 9.57 -22.15
N ARG A 361 -14.93 9.96 -22.25
CA ARG A 361 -16.03 9.02 -22.58
C ARG A 361 -15.82 8.30 -23.90
N ARG A 362 -15.37 9.00 -24.93
CA ARG A 362 -15.06 8.39 -26.23
C ARG A 362 -13.96 7.32 -26.13
N LEU A 363 -12.88 7.58 -25.36
CA LEU A 363 -11.83 6.60 -25.14
C LEU A 363 -12.34 5.39 -24.36
N LEU A 364 -13.07 5.62 -23.27
CA LEU A 364 -13.68 4.57 -22.45
C LEU A 364 -14.58 3.65 -23.29
N HIS A 365 -15.50 4.21 -24.06
CA HIS A 365 -16.37 3.43 -24.95
C HIS A 365 -15.64 2.64 -26.04
N LYS A 366 -14.40 2.98 -26.36
CA LYS A 366 -13.53 2.25 -27.28
C LYS A 366 -12.68 1.19 -26.59
N GLY A 367 -12.87 0.93 -25.29
CA GLY A 367 -12.08 0.03 -24.48
C GLY A 367 -10.77 0.67 -24.03
N GLY A 368 -10.82 1.94 -23.60
CA GLY A 368 -9.72 2.61 -22.90
C GLY A 368 -9.67 2.18 -21.44
N ALA A 369 -8.48 1.95 -20.92
CA ALA A 369 -8.25 1.62 -19.53
C ALA A 369 -8.31 2.88 -18.64
N ILE A 370 -8.81 2.72 -17.42
CA ILE A 370 -8.72 3.71 -16.34
C ILE A 370 -7.43 3.43 -15.58
N VAL A 371 -6.51 4.40 -15.51
CA VAL A 371 -5.25 4.27 -14.77
C VAL A 371 -5.26 5.27 -13.63
N VAL A 372 -5.01 4.79 -12.41
CA VAL A 372 -5.00 5.58 -11.18
C VAL A 372 -3.88 5.12 -10.26
N GLU A 373 -3.39 6.03 -9.40
CA GLU A 373 -2.40 5.77 -8.38
C GLU A 373 -2.73 6.59 -7.13
N THR A 374 -2.58 5.99 -5.95
CA THR A 374 -2.66 6.65 -4.65
C THR A 374 -1.26 6.77 -4.03
N ASN A 375 -1.02 7.85 -3.30
CA ASN A 375 0.27 8.09 -2.67
C ASN A 375 0.25 7.62 -1.22
N ARG A 376 0.85 6.47 -0.97
CA ARG A 376 1.07 5.91 0.36
C ARG A 376 -0.23 5.80 1.20
N ASP A 377 -0.07 5.89 2.51
CA ASP A 377 -1.15 5.98 3.50
C ASP A 377 -1.85 7.35 3.53
N MET A 378 -1.35 8.33 2.76
CA MET A 378 -1.90 9.68 2.69
C MET A 378 -3.21 9.78 1.90
N TYR A 379 -3.52 8.79 1.07
CA TYR A 379 -4.73 8.76 0.26
C TYR A 379 -5.34 7.37 0.18
N VAL A 380 -6.66 7.31 0.19
CA VAL A 380 -7.44 6.12 -0.20
C VAL A 380 -8.14 6.42 -1.52
N GLY A 381 -8.00 5.53 -2.49
CA GLY A 381 -8.68 5.65 -3.77
C GLY A 381 -10.07 5.02 -3.74
N ARG A 382 -11.10 5.75 -4.18
CA ARG A 382 -12.44 5.23 -4.46
C ARG A 382 -12.74 5.32 -5.94
N LEU A 383 -13.03 4.18 -6.57
CA LEU A 383 -13.40 4.10 -7.98
C LEU A 383 -14.77 3.44 -8.12
N ASP A 384 -15.78 4.23 -8.45
CA ASP A 384 -17.13 3.76 -8.70
C ASP A 384 -17.36 3.54 -10.21
N LEU A 385 -17.47 2.28 -10.62
CA LEU A 385 -17.62 1.86 -12.01
C LEU A 385 -19.08 1.59 -12.35
N ASN A 386 -19.61 2.28 -13.35
CA ASN A 386 -20.91 1.98 -13.93
C ASN A 386 -20.75 0.92 -15.01
N VAL A 387 -21.18 -0.30 -14.75
CA VAL A 387 -21.02 -1.45 -15.65
C VAL A 387 -22.35 -1.81 -16.31
N ARG A 388 -22.34 -1.95 -17.64
CA ARG A 388 -23.49 -2.40 -18.41
C ARG A 388 -23.06 -3.38 -19.49
N ASN A 389 -23.63 -4.58 -19.47
CA ASN A 389 -23.30 -5.65 -20.43
C ASN A 389 -21.79 -5.95 -20.46
N GLY A 390 -21.16 -6.10 -19.28
CA GLY A 390 -19.74 -6.38 -19.14
C GLY A 390 -18.81 -5.26 -19.63
N ARG A 391 -19.27 -4.01 -19.63
CA ARG A 391 -18.46 -2.85 -20.05
C ARG A 391 -18.66 -1.67 -19.13
N ILE A 392 -17.60 -0.95 -18.83
CA ILE A 392 -17.66 0.32 -18.11
C ILE A 392 -18.23 1.38 -19.06
N VAL A 393 -19.37 1.99 -18.69
CA VAL A 393 -20.03 3.06 -19.46
C VAL A 393 -19.79 4.44 -18.87
N ASN A 394 -19.50 4.51 -17.58
CA ASN A 394 -19.10 5.71 -16.82
C ASN A 394 -18.34 5.29 -15.58
N PHE A 395 -17.61 6.20 -14.97
CA PHE A 395 -16.99 6.01 -13.67
C PHE A 395 -16.83 7.34 -12.94
N ASP A 396 -16.65 7.25 -11.63
CA ASP A 396 -16.19 8.34 -10.78
C ASP A 396 -14.94 7.88 -10.03
N TRP A 397 -13.94 8.75 -9.94
CA TRP A 397 -12.69 8.53 -9.22
C TRP A 397 -12.48 9.64 -8.21
N GLU A 398 -12.13 9.25 -7.00
CA GLU A 398 -11.77 10.14 -5.93
C GLU A 398 -10.52 9.60 -5.21
N ALA A 399 -9.48 10.42 -5.10
CA ALA A 399 -8.37 10.22 -4.18
C ALA A 399 -8.71 10.96 -2.89
N ILE A 400 -9.16 10.22 -1.87
CA ILE A 400 -9.60 10.75 -0.59
C ILE A 400 -8.38 10.99 0.28
N ALA A 401 -8.10 12.25 0.61
CA ALA A 401 -7.01 12.61 1.51
C ALA A 401 -7.29 12.10 2.93
N VAL A 402 -6.26 11.55 3.56
CA VAL A 402 -6.33 11.02 4.92
C VAL A 402 -5.55 11.96 5.84
N ASP A 403 -6.19 13.02 6.28
CA ASP A 403 -5.62 14.03 7.18
C ASP A 403 -6.32 14.02 8.55
N GLU A 404 -6.03 15.01 9.39
CA GLU A 404 -6.59 15.15 10.73
C GLU A 404 -8.12 15.33 10.77
N SER A 405 -8.78 15.61 9.65
CA SER A 405 -10.24 15.67 9.57
C SER A 405 -10.90 14.29 9.62
N VAL A 406 -10.13 13.23 9.33
CA VAL A 406 -10.60 11.84 9.39
C VAL A 406 -10.45 11.32 10.82
N ALA A 407 -11.55 10.87 11.41
CA ALA A 407 -11.52 10.23 12.74
C ALA A 407 -10.76 8.90 12.69
N GLU A 408 -10.07 8.56 13.77
CA GLU A 408 -9.38 7.27 13.90
C GLU A 408 -10.37 6.17 14.30
N ASP A 409 -10.32 5.02 13.64
CA ASP A 409 -11.08 3.85 14.04
C ASP A 409 -10.57 3.31 15.39
N PRO A 410 -11.42 3.18 16.42
CA PRO A 410 -10.96 2.83 17.75
C PRO A 410 -10.36 1.41 17.87
N ALA A 411 -10.87 0.44 17.09
CA ALA A 411 -10.37 -0.92 17.13
C ALA A 411 -9.00 -1.02 16.45
N MET A 412 -8.85 -0.37 15.30
CA MET A 412 -7.56 -0.29 14.61
C MET A 412 -6.53 0.50 15.42
N LEU A 413 -6.95 1.59 16.09
CA LEU A 413 -6.08 2.37 16.97
C LEU A 413 -5.54 1.51 18.11
N GLN A 414 -6.37 0.64 18.71
CA GLN A 414 -5.93 -0.29 19.74
C GLN A 414 -4.91 -1.30 19.23
N LEU A 415 -5.09 -1.83 18.00
CA LEU A 415 -4.10 -2.71 17.38
C LEU A 415 -2.78 -2.00 17.10
N VAL A 416 -2.85 -0.79 16.56
CA VAL A 416 -1.65 0.04 16.31
C VAL A 416 -0.93 0.34 17.62
N ALA A 417 -1.66 0.70 18.68
CA ALA A 417 -1.07 0.95 20.01
C ALA A 417 -0.35 -0.29 20.55
N ALA A 418 -0.95 -1.48 20.40
CA ALA A 418 -0.29 -2.73 20.80
C ALA A 418 1.01 -3.00 19.99
N MET A 419 1.04 -2.65 18.70
CA MET A 419 2.26 -2.76 17.89
C MET A 419 3.31 -1.72 18.25
N GLN A 420 2.91 -0.58 18.82
CA GLN A 420 3.79 0.50 19.27
C GLN A 420 4.38 0.27 20.66
N GLU A 421 3.72 -0.50 21.51
CA GLU A 421 4.07 -0.66 22.94
C GLU A 421 5.56 -1.00 23.16
N ASP A 422 6.14 -1.82 22.29
CA ASP A 422 7.53 -2.23 22.39
C ASP A 422 8.55 -1.17 21.92
N PHE A 423 8.09 -0.12 21.24
CA PHE A 423 8.91 0.91 20.59
C PHE A 423 8.79 2.29 21.22
N ILE A 424 7.90 2.44 22.19
CA ILE A 424 7.66 3.66 22.96
C ILE A 424 8.03 3.35 24.41
N ALA A 425 8.60 4.33 25.11
CA ALA A 425 8.94 4.19 26.52
C ALA A 425 7.68 3.97 27.35
N GLY A 426 7.66 2.89 28.15
CA GLY A 426 6.60 2.61 29.10
C GLY A 426 6.59 3.60 30.27
N GLU A 427 5.71 3.38 31.26
CA GLU A 427 5.62 4.21 32.48
C GLU A 427 6.93 4.25 33.27
N ASP A 428 7.79 3.25 33.12
CA ASP A 428 9.13 3.15 33.72
C ASP A 428 10.20 3.95 32.95
N GLY A 429 9.84 4.55 31.79
CA GLY A 429 10.73 5.29 30.92
C GLY A 429 11.72 4.42 30.14
N LEU A 430 11.48 3.11 30.05
CA LEU A 430 12.34 2.17 29.34
C LEU A 430 11.67 1.67 28.07
N VAL A 431 12.46 1.58 27.01
CA VAL A 431 12.10 0.92 25.75
C VAL A 431 12.56 -0.51 25.78
N LYS A 432 11.76 -1.45 25.29
CA LYS A 432 12.20 -2.83 25.10
C LYS A 432 13.31 -2.86 24.05
N ARG A 433 14.45 -3.48 24.39
CA ARG A 433 15.58 -3.56 23.47
C ARG A 433 15.28 -4.52 22.32
N HIS A 434 15.14 -3.96 21.12
CA HIS A 434 15.03 -4.73 19.89
C HIS A 434 16.41 -4.87 19.26
N THR A 435 16.84 -6.10 19.03
CA THR A 435 18.05 -6.39 18.26
C THR A 435 17.63 -6.88 16.88
N PHE A 436 17.98 -6.12 15.85
CA PHE A 436 17.75 -6.53 14.48
C PHE A 436 18.63 -7.71 14.11
N ARG A 437 18.02 -8.85 13.81
CA ARG A 437 18.69 -10.08 13.37
C ARG A 437 18.02 -10.57 12.11
N PRO A 438 18.31 -9.96 10.97
CA PRO A 438 17.77 -10.45 9.70
C PRO A 438 18.28 -11.87 9.49
N GLY A 439 17.39 -12.76 9.11
CA GLY A 439 17.72 -14.15 8.82
C GLY A 439 18.72 -14.26 7.66
N GLY A 440 20.00 -14.16 7.96
CA GLY A 440 21.12 -14.56 7.11
C GLY A 440 21.41 -13.76 5.83
N PHE A 441 20.61 -12.78 5.41
CA PHE A 441 20.68 -12.24 4.07
C PHE A 441 20.74 -10.71 3.95
N LEU A 442 20.69 -9.96 5.03
CA LEU A 442 20.91 -8.51 4.97
C LEU A 442 22.42 -8.18 5.10
N PRO A 443 22.84 -6.98 4.65
CA PRO A 443 24.24 -6.59 4.71
C PRO A 443 24.84 -6.82 6.09
N PRO A 444 26.09 -7.27 6.18
CA PRO A 444 26.74 -7.62 7.47
C PRO A 444 26.70 -6.51 8.53
N GLY A 445 26.56 -5.24 8.12
CA GLY A 445 26.52 -4.08 9.02
C GLY A 445 25.26 -3.93 9.86
N LEU A 446 24.17 -4.65 9.52
CA LEU A 446 22.90 -4.53 10.26
C LEU A 446 22.73 -5.57 11.35
N ASN A 447 23.54 -6.62 11.36
CA ASN A 447 23.49 -7.62 12.41
C ASN A 447 23.89 -7.00 13.76
N GLY A 448 22.93 -7.01 14.69
CA GLY A 448 23.14 -6.47 16.04
C GLY A 448 22.79 -5.01 16.23
N LEU A 449 22.21 -4.32 15.22
CA LEU A 449 21.61 -3.03 15.42
C LEU A 449 20.55 -3.12 16.53
N GLN A 450 20.63 -2.25 17.51
CA GLN A 450 19.70 -2.20 18.64
C GLN A 450 18.97 -0.87 18.68
N LEU A 451 17.66 -0.93 18.85
CA LEU A 451 16.88 0.19 19.30
C LEU A 451 16.96 0.22 20.83
N VAL A 452 17.38 1.35 21.39
CA VAL A 452 17.59 1.51 22.84
C VAL A 452 16.84 2.74 23.39
N ASP A 453 16.39 3.62 22.51
CA ASP A 453 15.66 4.84 22.84
C ASP A 453 14.26 4.81 22.22
N ASP A 454 13.34 5.54 22.82
CA ASP A 454 11.96 5.75 22.35
C ASP A 454 11.97 6.33 20.93
N LEU A 455 11.13 5.82 20.05
CA LEU A 455 10.99 6.33 18.68
C LEU A 455 10.58 7.80 18.62
N ASP A 456 9.88 8.31 19.63
CA ASP A 456 9.47 9.70 19.70
C ASP A 456 10.54 10.59 20.33
N THR A 457 11.74 10.05 20.64
CA THR A 457 12.90 10.81 21.09
C THR A 457 13.28 11.87 20.07
N VAL A 458 13.27 13.15 20.52
CA VAL A 458 13.66 14.29 19.68
C VAL A 458 15.17 14.32 19.54
N VAL A 459 15.65 14.27 18.30
CA VAL A 459 17.08 14.35 17.95
C VAL A 459 17.49 15.70 17.42
N GLY A 460 16.54 16.56 17.04
CA GLY A 460 16.80 17.90 16.54
C GLY A 460 15.53 18.65 16.18
N TYR A 461 15.70 19.83 15.61
CA TYR A 461 14.63 20.67 15.09
C TYR A 461 15.03 21.21 13.72
N THR A 462 14.04 21.55 12.90
CA THR A 462 14.27 22.19 11.61
C THR A 462 13.43 23.45 11.46
N ASP A 463 14.03 24.52 10.93
CA ASP A 463 13.30 25.72 10.52
C ASP A 463 12.87 25.67 9.04
N THR A 464 13.21 24.57 8.35
CA THR A 464 12.95 24.37 6.93
C THR A 464 12.11 23.11 6.76
N LEU A 465 11.19 23.10 5.78
CA LEU A 465 10.48 21.90 5.39
C LEU A 465 11.49 20.85 4.90
N LEU A 466 11.58 19.73 5.62
CA LEU A 466 12.31 18.55 5.16
C LEU A 466 11.34 17.62 4.45
N LEU A 467 11.51 17.50 3.15
CA LEU A 467 10.62 16.71 2.31
C LEU A 467 11.42 16.04 1.20
N ARG A 468 11.09 14.80 0.88
CA ARG A 468 11.58 14.10 -0.29
C ARG A 468 10.44 13.80 -1.26
N HIS A 469 10.11 14.78 -2.08
CA HIS A 469 8.97 14.74 -2.99
C HIS A 469 9.32 15.06 -4.46
N HIS A 470 10.42 15.75 -4.67
CA HIS A 470 10.83 16.21 -6.00
C HIS A 470 11.78 15.22 -6.68
N VAL A 471 11.81 15.25 -7.99
CA VAL A 471 12.56 14.27 -8.81
C VAL A 471 14.06 14.54 -8.78
N LEU A 472 14.48 15.80 -8.71
CA LEU A 472 15.89 16.20 -8.80
C LEU A 472 16.48 16.59 -7.46
N GLU A 473 15.97 17.62 -6.83
CA GLU A 473 16.54 18.19 -5.62
C GLU A 473 15.46 18.25 -4.54
N ASP A 474 15.81 17.76 -3.36
CA ASP A 474 14.95 17.72 -2.19
C ASP A 474 15.67 18.25 -0.97
N THR A 475 14.95 18.99 -0.14
CA THR A 475 15.48 19.53 1.11
C THR A 475 15.93 18.43 2.06
N LEU A 476 15.19 17.32 2.14
CA LEU A 476 15.56 16.19 2.99
C LEU A 476 16.87 15.53 2.54
N ASN A 477 17.03 15.24 1.25
CA ASN A 477 18.25 14.61 0.77
C ASN A 477 19.48 15.50 0.96
N ASN A 478 19.35 16.81 0.75
CA ASN A 478 20.43 17.75 1.00
C ASN A 478 20.79 17.80 2.49
N PHE A 479 19.79 17.88 3.37
CA PHE A 479 19.99 17.79 4.81
C PHE A 479 20.73 16.51 5.23
N LEU A 480 20.34 15.36 4.69
CA LEU A 480 20.99 14.08 4.99
C LEU A 480 22.45 14.06 4.47
N ALA A 481 22.70 14.59 3.28
CA ALA A 481 24.04 14.70 2.74
C ALA A 481 24.92 15.60 3.62
N ASP A 482 24.44 16.79 4.01
CA ASP A 482 25.15 17.69 4.91
C ASP A 482 25.41 17.05 6.27
N ALA A 483 24.45 16.34 6.85
CA ALA A 483 24.60 15.63 8.11
C ALA A 483 25.69 14.55 8.04
N ILE A 484 25.69 13.73 6.96
CA ILE A 484 26.70 12.71 6.72
C ILE A 484 28.09 13.34 6.57
N LEU A 485 28.22 14.41 5.80
CA LEU A 485 29.49 15.11 5.62
C LEU A 485 30.01 15.65 6.97
N ASN A 486 29.15 16.31 7.73
CA ASN A 486 29.52 16.90 9.02
C ASN A 486 29.95 15.84 10.04
N VAL A 487 29.25 14.69 10.11
CA VAL A 487 29.61 13.60 11.01
C VAL A 487 30.96 12.99 10.61
N THR A 488 31.16 12.70 9.30
CA THR A 488 32.40 12.10 8.82
C THR A 488 33.60 13.02 8.99
N ASP A 489 33.42 14.32 8.83
CA ASP A 489 34.47 15.32 9.06
C ASP A 489 34.87 15.45 10.54
N ASN A 490 33.94 15.23 11.46
CA ASN A 490 34.16 15.37 12.91
C ASN A 490 34.52 14.06 13.61
N VAL A 491 34.35 12.90 12.97
CA VAL A 491 34.76 11.61 13.55
C VAL A 491 36.28 11.48 13.50
N ALA A 492 36.91 11.51 14.69
CA ALA A 492 38.38 11.46 14.81
C ALA A 492 39.04 10.30 14.07
N ASP A 493 38.35 9.18 13.92
CA ASP A 493 38.87 7.98 13.25
C ASP A 493 39.08 8.19 11.76
N VAL A 494 38.27 9.00 11.09
CA VAL A 494 38.42 9.28 9.63
C VAL A 494 39.73 10.03 9.37
N ARG A 495 40.01 11.07 10.16
CA ARG A 495 41.23 11.89 10.00
C ARG A 495 42.50 11.17 10.45
N ASN A 496 42.38 10.07 11.16
CA ASN A 496 43.50 9.20 11.55
C ASN A 496 43.83 8.14 10.48
N VAL A 497 43.05 8.06 9.41
CA VAL A 497 43.34 7.16 8.27
C VAL A 497 44.40 7.83 7.39
N PRO A 498 45.53 7.15 7.11
CA PRO A 498 46.57 7.70 6.22
C PRO A 498 46.00 8.09 4.85
N GLY A 499 46.21 9.33 4.45
CA GLY A 499 45.68 9.90 3.20
C GLY A 499 44.35 10.65 3.36
N TRP A 500 43.71 10.61 4.54
CA TRP A 500 42.43 11.28 4.81
C TRP A 500 42.53 12.32 5.93
N GLU A 501 43.72 12.83 6.16
CA GLU A 501 43.99 13.82 7.22
C GLU A 501 43.20 15.14 7.03
N ASN A 502 42.78 15.43 5.80
CA ASN A 502 41.98 16.61 5.47
C ASN A 502 40.47 16.38 5.59
N GLY A 503 40.05 15.18 5.97
CA GLY A 503 38.64 14.81 6.07
C GLY A 503 38.05 14.33 4.73
N VAL A 504 36.73 14.50 4.57
CA VAL A 504 35.95 14.06 3.39
C VAL A 504 35.56 15.29 2.57
N ASP A 505 35.81 15.27 1.26
CA ASP A 505 35.59 16.43 0.38
C ASP A 505 34.10 16.69 0.10
N LEU A 506 33.31 15.63 -0.02
CA LEU A 506 31.88 15.69 -0.37
C LEU A 506 31.13 14.48 0.17
N SER A 507 29.82 14.58 0.25
CA SER A 507 28.94 13.45 0.54
C SER A 507 27.75 13.39 -0.41
N MET A 508 27.20 12.18 -0.55
CA MET A 508 25.94 11.91 -1.26
C MET A 508 25.01 11.13 -0.37
N ALA A 509 23.75 11.50 -0.33
CA ALA A 509 22.71 10.80 0.41
C ALA A 509 21.50 10.49 -0.48
N ASN A 510 20.90 9.34 -0.25
CA ASN A 510 19.69 8.93 -0.91
C ASN A 510 18.71 8.35 0.14
N GLY A 511 18.08 9.23 0.91
CA GLY A 511 17.02 8.84 1.82
C GLY A 511 15.86 8.19 1.07
N PHE A 512 15.04 7.40 1.75
CA PHE A 512 13.94 6.70 1.10
C PHE A 512 12.80 7.67 0.73
N ARG A 513 12.19 7.48 -0.45
CA ARG A 513 11.11 8.35 -0.98
C ARG A 513 9.86 8.40 -0.10
N PHE A 514 9.66 7.36 0.68
CA PHE A 514 8.55 7.23 1.61
C PHE A 514 8.86 7.76 3.02
N GLY A 515 10.00 8.44 3.21
CA GLY A 515 10.32 9.08 4.49
C GLY A 515 9.31 10.17 4.84
N ASN A 516 9.00 10.28 6.13
CA ASN A 516 8.09 11.31 6.63
C ASN A 516 8.61 12.71 6.33
N ALA A 517 7.71 13.63 6.03
CA ALA A 517 8.02 15.05 6.01
C ALA A 517 8.19 15.57 7.44
N VAL A 518 9.05 16.59 7.62
CA VAL A 518 9.12 17.35 8.86
C VAL A 518 8.86 18.82 8.53
N LEU A 519 7.80 19.37 9.14
CA LEU A 519 7.37 20.74 8.89
C LEU A 519 8.29 21.76 9.59
N PRO A 520 8.40 23.00 9.08
CA PRO A 520 9.19 24.04 9.72
C PRO A 520 8.78 24.29 11.18
N GLY A 521 9.74 24.37 12.08
CA GLY A 521 9.53 24.53 13.51
C GLY A 521 9.21 23.25 14.27
N SER A 522 9.12 22.12 13.58
CA SER A 522 8.80 20.81 14.18
C SER A 522 10.06 20.08 14.67
N PRO A 523 9.94 19.19 15.67
CA PRO A 523 11.02 18.30 16.06
C PRO A 523 11.28 17.25 14.99
N ILE A 524 12.53 16.83 14.88
CA ILE A 524 12.95 15.62 14.17
C ILE A 524 13.10 14.52 15.21
N THR A 525 12.47 13.38 15.00
CA THR A 525 12.47 12.26 15.95
C THR A 525 13.25 11.06 15.41
N LEU A 526 13.55 10.08 16.27
CA LEU A 526 14.10 8.80 15.83
C LEU A 526 13.16 8.09 14.85
N ARG A 527 11.85 8.21 15.04
CA ARG A 527 10.83 7.68 14.11
C ARG A 527 11.05 8.20 12.70
N ASP A 528 11.28 9.51 12.54
CA ASP A 528 11.54 10.11 11.23
C ASP A 528 12.82 9.54 10.61
N LEU A 529 13.90 9.43 11.39
CA LEU A 529 15.16 8.87 10.90
C LEU A 529 14.99 7.43 10.37
N TYR A 530 14.21 6.60 11.06
CA TYR A 530 13.93 5.24 10.60
C TYR A 530 13.02 5.17 9.38
N THR A 531 12.19 6.19 9.11
CA THR A 531 11.47 6.28 7.83
C THR A 531 12.36 6.77 6.69
N TRP A 532 13.36 7.60 6.99
CA TRP A 532 14.34 8.06 5.99
C TRP A 532 15.37 6.99 5.63
N PHE A 533 15.75 6.14 6.59
CA PHE A 533 16.69 5.04 6.44
C PHE A 533 16.20 3.74 7.09
N PRO A 534 15.12 3.14 6.60
CA PRO A 534 14.53 1.96 7.24
C PRO A 534 15.36 0.68 7.14
N ILE A 535 16.50 0.71 6.46
CA ILE A 535 17.50 -0.35 6.43
C ILE A 535 18.78 0.02 7.19
N ALA A 536 18.86 1.23 7.74
CA ALA A 536 19.98 1.76 8.52
C ALA A 536 21.38 1.36 7.93
N PRO A 537 21.67 1.71 6.66
CA PRO A 537 22.91 1.30 6.01
C PRO A 537 24.13 1.95 6.68
N ALA A 538 25.26 1.26 6.67
CA ALA A 538 26.51 1.85 7.12
C ALA A 538 26.93 3.00 6.18
N VAL A 539 27.47 4.07 6.76
CA VAL A 539 28.14 5.12 5.99
C VAL A 539 29.48 4.57 5.47
N ASN A 540 29.67 4.64 4.15
CA ASN A 540 30.89 4.20 3.51
C ASN A 540 31.70 5.42 3.04
N ILE A 541 33.00 5.37 3.22
CA ILE A 541 33.94 6.40 2.77
C ILE A 541 34.93 5.74 1.80
N ALA A 542 35.18 6.40 0.66
CA ALA A 542 36.09 5.88 -0.34
C ALA A 542 36.65 7.03 -1.22
N ASP A 543 37.77 6.77 -1.88
CA ASP A 543 38.35 7.66 -2.87
C ASP A 543 37.71 7.41 -4.23
N PHE A 544 37.20 8.47 -4.84
CA PHE A 544 36.65 8.42 -6.18
C PHE A 544 37.30 9.48 -7.08
N SER A 545 37.56 9.13 -8.34
CA SER A 545 37.93 10.13 -9.32
C SER A 545 36.72 10.98 -9.72
N GLY A 546 36.93 12.24 -10.12
CA GLY A 546 35.86 13.10 -10.64
C GLY A 546 35.07 12.44 -11.78
N ALA A 547 35.75 11.71 -12.68
CA ALA A 547 35.09 10.96 -13.75
C ALA A 547 34.20 9.82 -13.24
N SER A 548 34.58 9.17 -12.13
CA SER A 548 33.74 8.14 -11.52
C SER A 548 32.49 8.73 -10.87
N ILE A 549 32.60 9.90 -10.23
CA ILE A 549 31.48 10.63 -9.65
C ILE A 549 30.51 11.06 -10.76
N GLU A 550 31.03 11.72 -11.83
CA GLU A 550 30.22 12.12 -12.98
C GLU A 550 29.50 10.94 -13.62
N GLY A 551 30.20 9.82 -13.89
CA GLY A 551 29.58 8.62 -14.46
C GLY A 551 28.53 7.97 -13.56
N SER A 552 28.67 8.06 -12.23
CA SER A 552 27.66 7.61 -11.27
C SER A 552 26.41 8.48 -11.30
N LEU A 553 26.57 9.79 -11.32
CA LEU A 553 25.46 10.75 -11.40
C LEU A 553 24.72 10.64 -12.74
N ASP A 554 25.43 10.49 -13.85
CA ASP A 554 24.84 10.24 -15.18
C ASP A 554 24.04 8.92 -15.20
N THR A 555 24.54 7.89 -14.53
CA THR A 555 23.84 6.61 -14.41
C THR A 555 22.53 6.76 -13.61
N ILE A 556 22.55 7.52 -12.51
CA ILE A 556 21.36 7.80 -11.70
C ILE A 556 20.33 8.61 -12.53
N LEU A 557 20.78 9.67 -13.22
CA LEU A 557 19.90 10.46 -14.10
C LEU A 557 19.32 9.62 -15.23
N GLY A 558 20.14 8.77 -15.85
CA GLY A 558 19.70 7.83 -16.88
C GLY A 558 18.63 6.87 -16.34
N ALA A 559 18.80 6.36 -15.12
CA ALA A 559 17.83 5.48 -14.49
C ALA A 559 16.49 6.16 -14.18
N VAL A 560 16.50 7.47 -13.85
CA VAL A 560 15.28 8.25 -13.56
C VAL A 560 14.56 8.67 -14.84
N PHE A 561 15.33 9.13 -15.86
CA PHE A 561 14.79 9.80 -17.05
C PHE A 561 14.96 9.00 -18.34
N ASP A 562 15.14 7.68 -18.27
CA ASP A 562 15.26 6.86 -19.48
C ASP A 562 14.04 7.05 -20.40
N ARG A 563 14.28 7.18 -21.71
CA ARG A 563 13.20 7.30 -22.71
C ARG A 563 12.36 6.04 -22.83
N ASN A 564 12.95 4.88 -22.57
CA ASN A 564 12.23 3.63 -22.44
C ASN A 564 11.73 3.50 -21.00
N VAL A 565 10.44 3.70 -20.79
CA VAL A 565 9.82 3.68 -19.46
C VAL A 565 10.10 2.38 -18.68
N PHE A 566 10.31 1.25 -19.35
CA PHE A 566 10.66 -0.02 -18.72
C PHE A 566 12.11 -0.10 -18.24
N MET A 567 12.93 0.87 -18.58
CA MET A 567 14.29 1.04 -18.07
C MET A 567 14.35 2.06 -16.92
N GLN A 568 13.27 2.80 -16.69
CA GLN A 568 13.17 3.70 -15.55
C GLN A 568 13.13 2.87 -14.27
N ARG A 569 14.07 3.15 -13.38
CA ARG A 569 14.09 2.55 -12.05
C ARG A 569 13.45 3.55 -11.11
N GLY A 570 12.41 3.17 -10.40
CA GLY A 570 11.80 4.05 -9.43
C GLY A 570 12.85 4.53 -8.43
N GLY A 571 13.20 5.75 -8.42
CA GLY A 571 14.22 6.39 -7.59
C GLY A 571 14.36 7.82 -8.04
N TRP A 572 14.72 8.67 -7.11
CA TRP A 572 14.93 10.08 -7.40
C TRP A 572 16.41 10.39 -7.34
N TYR A 573 16.78 11.58 -7.78
CA TYR A 573 18.17 12.01 -7.72
C TYR A 573 18.66 12.10 -6.26
N VAL A 574 19.97 11.96 -6.05
CA VAL A 574 20.59 11.97 -4.72
C VAL A 574 20.79 13.40 -4.21
N GLY A 575 20.79 13.56 -2.89
CA GLY A 575 21.26 14.79 -2.25
C GLY A 575 22.79 14.87 -2.28
N LEU A 576 23.29 16.06 -2.42
CA LEU A 576 24.74 16.36 -2.55
C LEU A 576 25.14 17.39 -1.52
N ALA A 577 26.24 17.14 -0.79
CA ALA A 577 26.86 18.14 0.08
C ALA A 577 28.26 18.50 -0.44
N ASN A 578 28.57 19.79 -0.35
CA ASN A 578 29.81 20.39 -0.84
C ASN A 578 30.08 20.19 -2.34
N MET A 579 29.04 19.92 -3.11
CA MET A 579 29.10 19.79 -4.57
C MET A 579 27.84 20.40 -5.20
N THR A 580 28.03 21.09 -6.33
CA THR A 580 26.91 21.58 -7.14
C THR A 580 26.96 20.95 -8.53
N GLN A 581 25.81 20.51 -9.02
CA GLN A 581 25.66 20.03 -10.39
C GLN A 581 24.99 21.11 -11.26
N LYS A 582 25.50 21.34 -12.48
CA LYS A 582 24.95 22.30 -13.45
C LYS A 582 24.51 21.59 -14.71
#